data_b6aa69b412c4eed84d309a1c1174d6ce
#
_entry.id   b6aa69b412c4eed84d309a1c1174d6ce
#
_cell.length_a   1.000
_cell.length_b   1.000
_cell.length_c   1.000
_cell.angle_alpha   90.00
_cell.angle_beta   90.00
_cell.angle_gamma   90.00
#
_symmetry.space_group_name_H-M   'P 1'
#
loop_
_entity.id
_entity.type
_entity.pdbx_description
1 polymer ?
#
loop_
_entity_poly.entity_id
_entity_poly.type
_entity_poly.pdbx_seq_one_letter_code
_entity_poly.pdbx_strand_id
1 'polypeptide(L)'
;MKSIDYSNYVSKVLGILALFVISSCTPLFKQPMKTTPAHLGAQTETQKRLNQLPQPKEKIIAAIYNFRDKTGQYKMTETGGTWSTAITQGATSILIKALEESEWFIPIEREGLGNLLNERKIIRSSRSYYNKEKKGPQLPPLLFAGIMLEGGIISYDYNVLTGGAGLRYFGAGGSGEYREDRVTVYLRAVSTSNGEILKTVHSTKKILSQKIDGGIFRYVKFKRLLETEVGFTYNEPTEIAVKAAIEKAVESLIIEGIFDNMWTLKNSQDINSEIIQSYIADKAENEKQDVFGIEYKTRQFPFSIQANAGIASYSGDYNNHELKSD
;
A
#
# COMPACT_ATOMS: atom_id res chain seq x y z
N MET A 1 -33.43 54.56 21.30
CA MET A 1 -33.09 53.36 20.50
C MET A 1 -31.74 53.60 19.87
N LYS A 2 -30.66 52.91 20.29
CA LYS A 2 -29.34 53.01 19.67
C LYS A 2 -29.35 52.17 18.41
N SER A 3 -29.12 52.82 17.24
CA SER A 3 -28.93 52.13 15.99
C SER A 3 -27.64 51.30 16.09
N ILE A 4 -27.75 49.98 15.97
CA ILE A 4 -26.62 49.08 15.91
C ILE A 4 -25.97 49.26 14.53
N ASP A 5 -24.70 49.62 14.55
CA ASP A 5 -23.93 49.93 13.33
C ASP A 5 -23.55 48.59 12.62
N TYR A 6 -24.47 48.09 11.81
CA TYR A 6 -24.36 46.83 11.07
C TYR A 6 -23.12 46.82 10.12
N SER A 7 -22.68 48.00 9.68
CA SER A 7 -21.52 48.11 8.79
C SER A 7 -20.21 47.67 9.45
N ASN A 8 -20.00 48.06 10.70
CA ASN A 8 -18.83 47.67 11.48
C ASN A 8 -18.81 46.20 11.88
N TYR A 9 -19.96 45.56 12.02
CA TYR A 9 -20.04 44.11 12.33
C TYR A 9 -19.75 43.26 11.10
N VAL A 10 -20.28 43.63 9.95
CA VAL A 10 -20.02 42.95 8.65
C VAL A 10 -18.56 43.03 8.27
N SER A 11 -17.92 44.21 8.45
CA SER A 11 -16.50 44.42 8.18
C SER A 11 -15.60 43.53 9.07
N LYS A 12 -15.91 43.40 10.34
CA LYS A 12 -15.18 42.51 11.28
C LYS A 12 -15.35 41.05 10.95
N VAL A 13 -16.55 40.60 10.61
CA VAL A 13 -16.84 39.22 10.21
C VAL A 13 -16.13 38.88 8.91
N LEU A 14 -16.14 39.79 7.93
CA LEU A 14 -15.39 39.61 6.68
C LEU A 14 -13.87 39.56 6.90
N GLY A 15 -13.34 40.37 7.84
CA GLY A 15 -11.93 40.34 8.21
C GLY A 15 -11.51 39.01 8.89
N ILE A 16 -12.34 38.47 9.76
CA ILE A 16 -12.10 37.18 10.41
C ILE A 16 -12.19 36.04 9.38
N LEU A 17 -13.17 36.10 8.48
CA LEU A 17 -13.30 35.09 7.41
C LEU A 17 -12.10 35.14 6.45
N ALA A 18 -11.58 36.31 6.11
CA ALA A 18 -10.39 36.49 5.30
C ALA A 18 -9.13 35.94 6.00
N LEU A 19 -9.00 36.11 7.32
CA LEU A 19 -7.89 35.54 8.09
C LEU A 19 -7.93 34.02 8.12
N PHE A 20 -9.09 33.40 8.21
CA PHE A 20 -9.25 31.95 8.15
C PHE A 20 -8.88 31.36 6.76
N VAL A 21 -9.18 32.07 5.69
CA VAL A 21 -8.84 31.65 4.32
C VAL A 21 -7.33 31.72 4.08
N ILE A 22 -6.64 32.71 4.66
CA ILE A 22 -5.18 32.88 4.48
C ILE A 22 -4.38 31.83 5.29
N SER A 23 -4.87 31.41 6.45
CA SER A 23 -4.19 30.41 7.29
C SER A 23 -4.35 28.97 6.78
N SER A 24 -5.34 28.69 5.94
CA SER A 24 -5.63 27.34 5.41
C SER A 24 -4.82 26.93 4.18
N CYS A 25 -4.08 27.85 3.53
CA CYS A 25 -3.50 27.62 2.21
C CYS A 25 -2.02 27.21 2.17
N THR A 26 -1.35 26.99 3.30
CA THR A 26 0.08 26.71 3.30
C THR A 26 0.54 25.36 2.71
N PRO A 27 -0.22 24.25 2.73
CA PRO A 27 0.19 23.02 2.07
C PRO A 27 -0.02 23.03 0.54
N LEU A 28 -1.01 23.75 0.04
CA LEU A 28 -1.41 23.74 -1.39
C LEU A 28 -0.38 24.36 -2.34
N PHE A 29 0.51 25.22 -1.85
CA PHE A 29 1.48 25.93 -2.67
C PHE A 29 2.93 25.42 -2.57
N LYS A 30 3.19 24.36 -1.79
CA LYS A 30 4.50 23.71 -1.76
C LYS A 30 4.67 22.73 -2.92
N GLN A 31 4.66 23.23 -4.12
CA GLN A 31 5.11 22.42 -5.25
C GLN A 31 6.63 22.22 -5.15
N PRO A 32 7.14 21.00 -5.33
CA PRO A 32 8.56 20.75 -5.35
C PRO A 32 9.17 21.38 -6.59
N MET A 33 9.78 22.55 -6.41
CA MET A 33 10.43 23.34 -7.49
C MET A 33 11.88 22.91 -7.75
N LYS A 34 12.42 21.99 -6.92
CA LYS A 34 13.81 21.53 -7.03
C LYS A 34 13.86 20.00 -6.91
N THR A 35 14.69 19.39 -7.72
CA THR A 35 15.05 17.98 -7.56
C THR A 35 15.87 17.80 -6.28
N THR A 36 15.59 16.76 -5.53
CA THR A 36 16.38 16.37 -4.37
C THR A 36 17.45 15.35 -4.78
N PRO A 37 18.64 15.36 -4.15
CA PRO A 37 19.62 14.31 -4.37
C PRO A 37 19.06 12.95 -3.94
N ALA A 38 19.65 11.87 -4.46
CA ALA A 38 19.29 10.52 -4.05
C ALA A 38 19.55 10.35 -2.54
N HIS A 39 18.64 9.65 -1.89
CA HIS A 39 18.71 9.35 -0.45
C HIS A 39 18.41 7.87 -0.22
N LEU A 40 18.68 7.39 0.99
CA LEU A 40 18.31 6.04 1.39
C LEU A 40 16.80 5.85 1.25
N GLY A 41 16.39 4.65 0.83
CA GLY A 41 14.99 4.34 0.59
C GLY A 41 14.09 4.63 1.79
N ALA A 42 12.84 4.93 1.51
CA ALA A 42 11.86 5.21 2.55
C ALA A 42 11.65 4.02 3.49
N GLN A 43 11.60 4.29 4.79
CA GLN A 43 11.22 3.32 5.80
C GLN A 43 9.69 3.27 5.93
N THR A 44 9.14 2.07 5.93
CA THR A 44 7.73 1.85 6.22
C THR A 44 7.52 1.64 7.72
N GLU A 45 6.29 1.84 8.20
CA GLU A 45 5.95 1.49 9.59
C GLU A 45 6.12 -0.01 9.85
N THR A 46 5.84 -0.84 8.84
CA THR A 46 6.02 -2.30 8.93
C THR A 46 7.49 -2.67 9.10
N GLN A 47 8.41 -1.97 8.40
CA GLN A 47 9.86 -2.16 8.59
C GLN A 47 10.31 -1.83 10.01
N LYS A 48 9.78 -0.75 10.60
CA LYS A 48 10.10 -0.41 12.00
C LYS A 48 9.65 -1.51 12.96
N ARG A 49 8.46 -2.07 12.73
CA ARG A 49 7.94 -3.20 13.52
C ARG A 49 8.82 -4.44 13.34
N LEU A 50 9.20 -4.75 12.10
CA LEU A 50 10.05 -5.90 11.78
C LEU A 50 11.39 -5.83 12.53
N ASN A 51 11.99 -4.65 12.63
CA ASN A 51 13.24 -4.41 13.36
C ASN A 51 13.08 -4.49 14.89
N GLN A 52 11.87 -4.47 15.41
CA GLN A 52 11.56 -4.57 16.85
C GLN A 52 11.23 -5.99 17.28
N LEU A 53 11.20 -6.95 16.35
CA LEU A 53 10.94 -8.34 16.69
C LEU A 53 11.98 -8.88 17.66
N PRO A 54 11.58 -9.66 18.68
CA PRO A 54 12.51 -10.35 19.55
C PRO A 54 13.46 -11.24 18.77
N GLN A 55 14.68 -11.38 19.26
CA GLN A 55 15.72 -12.13 18.55
C GLN A 55 15.43 -13.65 18.56
N PRO A 56 15.76 -14.37 17.47
CA PRO A 56 15.71 -15.82 17.43
C PRO A 56 16.83 -16.43 18.27
N LYS A 57 16.62 -17.66 18.71
CA LYS A 57 17.70 -18.46 19.34
C LYS A 57 18.81 -18.74 18.34
N GLU A 58 18.46 -19.03 17.09
CA GLU A 58 19.37 -19.25 15.98
C GLU A 58 18.76 -18.66 14.71
N LYS A 59 19.61 -18.06 13.87
CA LYS A 59 19.14 -17.55 12.57
C LYS A 59 18.87 -18.71 11.61
N ILE A 60 17.80 -18.58 10.85
CA ILE A 60 17.29 -19.61 9.95
C ILE A 60 17.89 -19.39 8.57
N ILE A 61 18.57 -20.40 8.01
CA ILE A 61 19.07 -20.33 6.64
C ILE A 61 17.91 -20.59 5.68
N ALA A 62 17.54 -19.58 4.89
CA ALA A 62 16.42 -19.61 3.97
C ALA A 62 16.85 -19.45 2.53
N ALA A 63 16.42 -20.36 1.65
CA ALA A 63 16.61 -20.24 0.21
C ALA A 63 15.47 -19.46 -0.43
N ILE A 64 15.78 -18.47 -1.26
CA ILE A 64 14.81 -17.71 -2.05
C ILE A 64 15.12 -17.92 -3.53
N TYR A 65 14.21 -18.56 -4.26
CA TYR A 65 14.37 -18.77 -5.70
C TYR A 65 13.75 -17.64 -6.50
N ASN A 66 12.47 -17.42 -6.30
CA ASN A 66 11.71 -16.53 -7.18
C ASN A 66 10.46 -16.02 -6.45
N PHE A 67 10.46 -14.74 -6.17
CA PHE A 67 9.34 -14.07 -5.55
C PHE A 67 8.89 -12.92 -6.45
N ARG A 68 7.91 -13.16 -7.32
CA ARG A 68 7.56 -12.26 -8.43
C ARG A 68 6.12 -11.78 -8.38
N ASP A 69 5.88 -10.78 -9.20
CA ASP A 69 4.53 -10.39 -9.59
C ASP A 69 3.87 -11.52 -10.43
N LYS A 70 2.75 -12.02 -9.92
CA LYS A 70 1.91 -13.04 -10.55
C LYS A 70 0.55 -12.49 -10.99
N THR A 71 0.35 -11.17 -10.88
CA THR A 71 -0.93 -10.53 -11.23
C THR A 71 -1.11 -10.36 -12.73
N GLY A 72 -0.01 -10.23 -13.47
CA GLY A 72 -0.04 -9.97 -14.91
C GLY A 72 -0.65 -8.63 -15.29
N GLN A 73 -0.71 -7.68 -14.39
CA GLN A 73 -1.38 -6.40 -14.63
C GLN A 73 -0.43 -5.33 -15.14
N TYR A 74 -0.93 -4.54 -16.09
CA TYR A 74 -0.24 -3.41 -16.69
C TYR A 74 -0.84 -2.09 -16.21
N LYS A 75 -0.04 -1.02 -16.26
CA LYS A 75 -0.52 0.32 -15.91
C LYS A 75 -1.60 0.78 -16.88
N MET A 76 -2.71 1.24 -16.33
CA MET A 76 -3.76 1.93 -17.10
C MET A 76 -3.35 3.39 -17.31
N THR A 77 -3.54 3.91 -18.50
CA THR A 77 -3.40 5.35 -18.80
C THR A 77 -4.68 5.85 -19.44
N GLU A 78 -4.91 7.15 -19.36
CA GLU A 78 -6.10 7.80 -19.94
C GLU A 78 -6.18 7.62 -21.48
N THR A 79 -5.04 7.39 -22.13
CA THR A 79 -4.94 7.24 -23.59
C THR A 79 -4.86 5.79 -24.08
N GLY A 80 -4.98 4.81 -23.18
CA GLY A 80 -4.89 3.37 -23.50
C GLY A 80 -3.91 2.62 -22.62
N GLY A 81 -3.75 1.33 -22.88
CA GLY A 81 -2.84 0.47 -22.11
C GLY A 81 -1.36 0.78 -22.39
N THR A 82 -0.54 0.75 -21.35
CA THR A 82 0.92 0.78 -21.49
C THR A 82 1.49 -0.62 -21.32
N TRP A 83 2.66 -0.89 -21.91
CA TRP A 83 3.42 -2.12 -21.71
C TRP A 83 4.16 -2.16 -20.35
N SER A 84 4.00 -1.11 -19.53
CA SER A 84 4.61 -1.04 -18.21
C SER A 84 3.77 -1.82 -17.19
N THR A 85 4.41 -2.69 -16.41
CA THR A 85 3.74 -3.43 -15.34
C THR A 85 3.21 -2.49 -14.27
N ALA A 86 2.03 -2.80 -13.74
CA ALA A 86 1.42 -2.02 -12.65
C ALA A 86 2.20 -2.17 -11.33
N ILE A 87 2.81 -3.34 -11.15
CA ILE A 87 3.54 -3.76 -9.96
C ILE A 87 5.04 -3.85 -10.27
N THR A 88 5.86 -3.57 -9.25
CA THR A 88 7.32 -3.71 -9.35
C THR A 88 7.72 -5.15 -9.64
N GLN A 89 8.73 -5.32 -10.50
CA GLN A 89 9.31 -6.63 -10.81
C GLN A 89 10.46 -7.00 -9.84
N GLY A 90 10.84 -6.10 -8.94
CA GLY A 90 11.91 -6.28 -7.96
C GLY A 90 11.47 -6.91 -6.63
N ALA A 91 10.35 -7.62 -6.58
CA ALA A 91 9.78 -8.14 -5.34
C ALA A 91 10.71 -9.14 -4.61
N THR A 92 11.50 -9.94 -5.33
CA THR A 92 12.51 -10.83 -4.72
C THR A 92 13.55 -10.03 -3.91
N SER A 93 14.06 -8.93 -4.45
CA SER A 93 15.04 -8.09 -3.75
C SER A 93 14.44 -7.43 -2.50
N ILE A 94 13.18 -7.02 -2.57
CA ILE A 94 12.45 -6.48 -1.41
C ILE A 94 12.29 -7.54 -0.32
N LEU A 95 11.93 -8.77 -0.69
CA LEU A 95 11.82 -9.88 0.25
C LEU A 95 13.16 -10.19 0.92
N ILE A 96 14.24 -10.31 0.15
CA ILE A 96 15.59 -10.56 0.70
C ILE A 96 15.95 -9.48 1.71
N LYS A 97 15.71 -8.22 1.37
CA LYS A 97 15.97 -7.09 2.26
C LYS A 97 15.16 -7.16 3.56
N ALA A 98 13.87 -7.48 3.48
CA ALA A 98 13.02 -7.65 4.66
C ALA A 98 13.49 -8.81 5.56
N LEU A 99 13.93 -9.92 4.97
CA LEU A 99 14.46 -11.06 5.71
C LEU A 99 15.78 -10.72 6.42
N GLU A 100 16.69 -9.98 5.77
CA GLU A 100 17.93 -9.51 6.38
C GLU A 100 17.66 -8.57 7.55
N GLU A 101 16.77 -7.59 7.34
CA GLU A 101 16.41 -6.58 8.33
C GLU A 101 15.68 -7.16 9.55
N SER A 102 14.95 -8.26 9.38
CA SER A 102 14.31 -8.96 10.50
C SER A 102 15.30 -9.56 11.49
N GLU A 103 16.55 -9.76 11.09
CA GLU A 103 17.59 -10.51 11.81
C GLU A 103 17.25 -11.97 12.14
N TRP A 104 16.12 -12.49 11.68
CA TRP A 104 15.68 -13.86 11.88
C TRP A 104 16.26 -14.84 10.86
N PHE A 105 16.55 -14.35 9.65
CA PHE A 105 16.96 -15.18 8.54
C PHE A 105 18.38 -14.87 8.05
N ILE A 106 19.01 -15.90 7.48
CA ILE A 106 20.17 -15.78 6.62
C ILE A 106 19.68 -16.16 5.21
N PRO A 107 19.30 -15.18 4.37
CA PRO A 107 18.88 -15.47 3.01
C PRO A 107 20.08 -15.94 2.18
N ILE A 108 19.88 -17.00 1.41
CA ILE A 108 20.92 -17.50 0.50
C ILE A 108 20.44 -17.39 -0.94
N GLU A 109 21.37 -16.97 -1.80
CA GLU A 109 21.14 -16.76 -3.21
C GLU A 109 20.75 -18.04 -3.95
N ARG A 110 19.57 -18.04 -4.56
CA ARG A 110 19.09 -19.14 -5.40
C ARG A 110 18.43 -18.64 -6.70
N GLU A 111 18.05 -17.38 -6.79
CA GLU A 111 17.51 -16.80 -8.02
C GLU A 111 18.59 -16.74 -9.10
N GLY A 112 19.78 -16.26 -8.74
CA GLY A 112 20.96 -16.21 -9.61
C GLY A 112 21.92 -17.39 -9.44
N LEU A 113 21.45 -18.55 -8.96
CA LEU A 113 22.30 -19.70 -8.64
C LEU A 113 23.20 -20.14 -9.83
N GLY A 114 22.68 -20.06 -11.05
CA GLY A 114 23.47 -20.39 -12.26
C GLY A 114 24.73 -19.53 -12.40
N ASN A 115 24.61 -18.23 -12.16
CA ASN A 115 25.74 -17.29 -12.18
C ASN A 115 26.73 -17.59 -11.06
N LEU A 116 26.25 -17.83 -9.84
CA LEU A 116 27.08 -18.20 -8.70
C LEU A 116 27.87 -19.48 -8.95
N LEU A 117 27.23 -20.51 -9.50
CA LEU A 117 27.91 -21.78 -9.83
C LEU A 117 28.94 -21.60 -10.92
N ASN A 118 28.65 -20.79 -11.94
CA ASN A 118 29.61 -20.47 -13.01
C ASN A 118 30.84 -19.74 -12.45
N GLU A 119 30.63 -18.73 -11.58
CA GLU A 119 31.73 -18.00 -10.94
C GLU A 119 32.58 -18.94 -10.06
N ARG A 120 31.97 -19.83 -9.29
CA ARG A 120 32.70 -20.86 -8.54
C ARG A 120 33.48 -21.81 -9.41
N LYS A 121 33.01 -22.12 -10.61
CA LYS A 121 33.74 -22.91 -11.62
C LYS A 121 34.96 -22.15 -12.13
N ILE A 122 34.80 -20.85 -12.44
CA ILE A 122 35.92 -19.98 -12.89
C ILE A 122 36.98 -19.91 -11.79
N ILE A 123 36.61 -19.69 -10.52
CA ILE A 123 37.56 -19.65 -9.41
C ILE A 123 38.34 -20.98 -9.29
N ARG A 124 37.65 -22.12 -9.38
CA ARG A 124 38.32 -23.44 -9.32
C ARG A 124 39.30 -23.62 -10.46
N SER A 125 38.89 -23.29 -11.68
CA SER A 125 39.71 -23.37 -12.87
C SER A 125 40.97 -22.50 -12.78
N SER A 126 40.80 -21.22 -12.39
CA SER A 126 41.90 -20.28 -12.21
C SER A 126 42.87 -20.75 -11.13
N ARG A 127 42.40 -21.21 -9.99
CA ARG A 127 43.23 -21.76 -8.93
C ARG A 127 43.98 -23.01 -9.33
N SER A 128 43.35 -23.91 -10.10
CA SER A 128 43.99 -25.08 -10.64
C SER A 128 45.13 -24.75 -11.62
N TYR A 129 44.95 -23.70 -12.41
CA TYR A 129 45.95 -23.25 -13.39
C TYR A 129 47.17 -22.61 -12.74
N TYR A 130 46.97 -21.74 -11.75
CA TYR A 130 48.04 -20.98 -11.12
C TYR A 130 48.71 -21.69 -9.93
N ASN A 131 48.08 -22.67 -9.30
CA ASN A 131 48.58 -23.38 -8.13
C ASN A 131 48.97 -24.83 -8.46
N LYS A 132 49.73 -25.03 -9.55
CA LYS A 132 50.13 -26.38 -10.02
C LYS A 132 50.88 -27.22 -8.96
N GLU A 133 51.48 -26.61 -7.95
CA GLU A 133 52.32 -27.34 -6.96
C GLU A 133 51.73 -27.35 -5.54
N LYS A 134 50.71 -26.57 -5.23
CA LYS A 134 50.10 -26.57 -3.89
C LYS A 134 48.59 -26.63 -4.02
N LYS A 135 47.96 -27.59 -3.35
CA LYS A 135 46.52 -27.61 -3.15
C LYS A 135 46.13 -26.32 -2.43
N GLY A 136 45.81 -25.26 -3.14
CA GLY A 136 45.27 -24.04 -2.58
C GLY A 136 43.97 -24.32 -1.80
N PRO A 137 43.54 -23.42 -0.92
CA PRO A 137 42.32 -23.61 -0.12
C PRO A 137 41.13 -23.92 -1.04
N GLN A 138 40.47 -25.03 -0.79
CA GLN A 138 39.24 -25.36 -1.52
C GLN A 138 38.14 -24.35 -1.22
N LEU A 139 37.29 -24.09 -2.20
CA LEU A 139 36.09 -23.31 -1.95
C LEU A 139 35.22 -24.05 -0.94
N PRO A 140 34.74 -23.37 0.13
CA PRO A 140 33.82 -23.99 1.05
C PRO A 140 32.53 -24.42 0.33
N PRO A 141 31.82 -25.41 0.82
CA PRO A 141 30.50 -25.77 0.26
C PRO A 141 29.54 -24.58 0.36
N LEU A 142 28.54 -24.57 -0.50
CA LEU A 142 27.43 -23.62 -0.35
C LEU A 142 26.64 -23.97 0.91
N LEU A 143 26.06 -22.97 1.55
CA LEU A 143 25.17 -23.17 2.69
C LEU A 143 23.95 -23.98 2.26
N PHE A 144 23.53 -24.89 3.14
CA PHE A 144 22.28 -25.60 3.00
C PHE A 144 21.15 -24.76 3.62
N ALA A 145 20.03 -24.65 2.91
CA ALA A 145 18.83 -24.06 3.44
C ALA A 145 18.03 -25.10 4.22
N GLY A 146 17.61 -24.75 5.43
CA GLY A 146 16.64 -25.56 6.18
C GLY A 146 15.23 -25.41 5.62
N ILE A 147 14.93 -24.23 5.12
CA ILE A 147 13.65 -23.89 4.50
C ILE A 147 13.85 -23.21 3.15
N MET A 148 12.85 -23.33 2.31
CA MET A 148 12.70 -22.57 1.08
C MET A 148 11.52 -21.63 1.24
N LEU A 149 11.72 -20.34 0.90
CA LEU A 149 10.66 -19.34 0.89
C LEU A 149 10.18 -19.12 -0.53
N GLU A 150 8.88 -19.28 -0.72
CA GLU A 150 8.22 -19.10 -2.00
C GLU A 150 6.97 -18.25 -1.86
N GLY A 151 6.57 -17.62 -2.95
CA GLY A 151 5.36 -16.80 -2.97
C GLY A 151 5.32 -15.82 -4.11
N GLY A 152 4.81 -14.63 -3.82
CA GLY A 152 4.73 -13.54 -4.77
C GLY A 152 3.57 -12.60 -4.49
N ILE A 153 3.45 -11.60 -5.34
CA ILE A 153 2.30 -10.72 -5.37
C ILE A 153 1.23 -11.42 -6.21
N ILE A 154 0.11 -11.77 -5.56
CA ILE A 154 -0.92 -12.63 -6.14
C ILE A 154 -2.09 -11.82 -6.67
N SER A 155 -2.40 -10.69 -6.04
CA SER A 155 -3.49 -9.81 -6.45
C SER A 155 -3.05 -8.36 -6.40
N TYR A 156 -3.52 -7.60 -7.38
CA TYR A 156 -3.55 -6.16 -7.37
C TYR A 156 -4.95 -5.72 -7.82
N ASP A 157 -5.77 -5.39 -6.85
CA ASP A 157 -7.15 -5.01 -7.08
C ASP A 157 -7.21 -3.50 -7.24
N TYR A 158 -7.60 -3.08 -8.42
CA TYR A 158 -7.68 -1.69 -8.83
C TYR A 158 -9.09 -1.14 -8.58
N ASN A 159 -9.20 0.09 -8.08
CA ASN A 159 -10.49 0.75 -7.80
C ASN A 159 -11.43 -0.07 -6.90
N VAL A 160 -10.89 -0.67 -5.85
CA VAL A 160 -11.71 -1.46 -4.90
C VAL A 160 -12.80 -0.60 -4.26
N LEU A 161 -12.44 0.64 -3.94
CA LEU A 161 -13.36 1.63 -3.39
C LEU A 161 -13.07 2.97 -4.03
N THR A 162 -14.11 3.59 -4.59
CA THR A 162 -14.04 4.94 -5.15
C THR A 162 -15.16 5.78 -4.61
N GLY A 163 -14.89 7.03 -4.34
CA GLY A 163 -15.92 7.97 -3.90
C GLY A 163 -15.48 9.39 -4.18
N GLY A 164 -16.44 10.28 -4.26
CA GLY A 164 -16.18 11.68 -4.47
C GLY A 164 -17.41 12.52 -4.20
N ALA A 165 -17.18 13.79 -3.90
CA ALA A 165 -18.21 14.78 -3.78
C ALA A 165 -17.74 16.10 -4.40
N GLY A 166 -18.63 16.80 -5.06
CA GLY A 166 -18.34 18.11 -5.65
C GLY A 166 -19.52 19.06 -5.51
N LEU A 167 -19.24 20.32 -5.35
CA LEU A 167 -20.22 21.37 -5.30
C LEU A 167 -19.79 22.53 -6.20
N ARG A 168 -20.70 23.02 -7.03
CA ARG A 168 -20.48 24.23 -7.84
C ARG A 168 -21.66 25.16 -7.68
N TYR A 169 -21.38 26.44 -7.41
CA TYR A 169 -22.38 27.48 -7.26
C TYR A 169 -21.86 28.80 -7.87
N PHE A 170 -22.60 29.38 -8.82
CA PHE A 170 -22.26 30.63 -9.53
C PHE A 170 -20.82 30.66 -10.09
N GLY A 171 -20.34 29.55 -10.63
CA GLY A 171 -19.02 29.46 -11.25
C GLY A 171 -17.86 29.25 -10.28
N ALA A 172 -18.13 29.13 -8.98
CA ALA A 172 -17.15 28.68 -7.99
C ALA A 172 -17.51 27.27 -7.51
N GLY A 173 -16.52 26.38 -7.39
CA GLY A 173 -16.78 25.05 -6.94
C GLY A 173 -15.52 24.26 -6.61
N GLY A 174 -15.70 23.14 -5.97
CA GLY A 174 -14.64 22.18 -5.67
C GLY A 174 -15.17 20.77 -5.70
N SER A 175 -14.28 19.82 -5.98
CA SER A 175 -14.56 18.40 -5.90
C SER A 175 -13.42 17.68 -5.21
N GLY A 176 -13.75 16.60 -4.52
CA GLY A 176 -12.79 15.67 -3.95
C GLY A 176 -13.12 14.27 -4.41
N GLU A 177 -12.12 13.55 -4.85
CA GLU A 177 -12.21 12.14 -5.25
C GLU A 177 -11.18 11.34 -4.47
N TYR A 178 -11.53 10.11 -4.13
CA TYR A 178 -10.59 9.15 -3.58
C TYR A 178 -10.73 7.79 -4.25
N ARG A 179 -9.64 7.07 -4.28
CA ARG A 179 -9.55 5.72 -4.81
C ARG A 179 -8.70 4.87 -3.87
N GLU A 180 -9.17 3.68 -3.58
CA GLU A 180 -8.44 2.65 -2.86
C GLU A 180 -8.13 1.50 -3.82
N ASP A 181 -6.85 1.20 -3.97
CA ASP A 181 -6.37 -0.02 -4.61
C ASP A 181 -5.85 -0.96 -3.52
N ARG A 182 -5.68 -2.25 -3.84
CA ARG A 182 -5.14 -3.25 -2.91
C ARG A 182 -4.09 -4.11 -3.56
N VAL A 183 -3.03 -4.37 -2.81
CA VAL A 183 -2.02 -5.36 -3.19
C VAL A 183 -2.01 -6.48 -2.16
N THR A 184 -2.04 -7.73 -2.61
CA THR A 184 -2.00 -8.91 -1.75
C THR A 184 -0.77 -9.74 -2.07
N VAL A 185 -0.03 -10.08 -1.02
CA VAL A 185 1.19 -10.87 -1.05
C VAL A 185 0.96 -12.18 -0.30
N TYR A 186 1.42 -13.29 -0.87
CA TYR A 186 1.49 -14.58 -0.21
C TYR A 186 2.94 -15.01 -0.05
N LEU A 187 3.26 -15.55 1.13
CA LEU A 187 4.56 -16.09 1.46
C LEU A 187 4.38 -17.43 2.16
N ARG A 188 5.10 -18.46 1.71
CA ARG A 188 5.08 -19.77 2.33
C ARG A 188 6.49 -20.27 2.62
N ALA A 189 6.64 -20.96 3.74
CA ALA A 189 7.83 -21.68 4.11
C ALA A 189 7.66 -23.17 3.79
N VAL A 190 8.61 -23.72 3.06
CA VAL A 190 8.64 -25.12 2.64
C VAL A 190 9.87 -25.77 3.22
N SER A 191 9.71 -26.91 3.88
CA SER A 191 10.83 -27.73 4.37
C SER A 191 11.63 -28.28 3.19
N THR A 192 12.94 -28.08 3.21
CA THR A 192 13.83 -28.64 2.18
C THR A 192 14.08 -30.14 2.38
N SER A 193 13.79 -30.69 3.55
CA SER A 193 14.02 -32.09 3.89
C SER A 193 12.99 -33.04 3.29
N ASN A 194 11.72 -32.63 3.25
CA ASN A 194 10.59 -33.49 2.86
C ASN A 194 9.60 -32.81 1.90
N GLY A 195 9.77 -31.50 1.60
CA GLY A 195 8.88 -30.75 0.73
C GLY A 195 7.56 -30.32 1.40
N GLU A 196 7.41 -30.50 2.70
CA GLU A 196 6.23 -30.10 3.46
C GLU A 196 6.10 -28.57 3.49
N ILE A 197 4.88 -28.05 3.27
CA ILE A 197 4.57 -26.63 3.48
C ILE A 197 4.34 -26.43 4.97
N LEU A 198 5.34 -25.84 5.62
CA LEU A 198 5.31 -25.63 7.07
C LEU A 198 4.30 -24.54 7.46
N LYS A 199 4.28 -23.45 6.73
CA LYS A 199 3.37 -22.33 6.97
C LYS A 199 3.14 -21.52 5.69
N THR A 200 1.92 -21.03 5.53
CA THR A 200 1.56 -20.04 4.52
C THR A 200 0.94 -18.84 5.20
N VAL A 201 1.43 -17.67 4.88
CA VAL A 201 0.88 -16.39 5.36
C VAL A 201 0.55 -15.51 4.17
N HIS A 202 -0.36 -14.59 4.39
CA HIS A 202 -0.67 -13.54 3.41
C HIS A 202 -0.81 -12.20 4.11
N SER A 203 -0.58 -11.14 3.36
CA SER A 203 -0.80 -9.76 3.80
C SER A 203 -1.42 -8.96 2.68
N THR A 204 -2.24 -8.01 3.04
CA THR A 204 -2.88 -7.07 2.11
C THR A 204 -2.59 -5.65 2.55
N LYS A 205 -2.11 -4.83 1.62
CA LYS A 205 -1.90 -3.39 1.83
C LYS A 205 -2.86 -2.62 0.94
N LYS A 206 -3.60 -1.71 1.55
CA LYS A 206 -4.44 -0.72 0.87
C LYS A 206 -3.57 0.44 0.39
N ILE A 207 -3.81 0.90 -0.82
CA ILE A 207 -3.15 2.03 -1.46
C ILE A 207 -4.20 3.11 -1.64
N LEU A 208 -4.00 4.27 -1.01
CA LEU A 208 -4.95 5.36 -1.07
C LEU A 208 -4.46 6.44 -2.04
N SER A 209 -5.32 6.79 -2.99
CA SER A 209 -5.14 7.93 -3.88
C SER A 209 -6.24 8.95 -3.63
N GLN A 210 -5.87 10.22 -3.50
CA GLN A 210 -6.79 11.33 -3.27
C GLN A 210 -6.54 12.43 -4.29
N LYS A 211 -7.63 12.96 -4.84
CA LYS A 211 -7.61 14.11 -5.74
C LYS A 211 -8.59 15.16 -5.22
N ILE A 212 -8.12 16.37 -5.10
CA ILE A 212 -8.93 17.53 -4.67
C ILE A 212 -8.78 18.58 -5.74
N ASP A 213 -9.88 19.00 -6.33
CA ASP A 213 -9.93 20.06 -7.34
C ASP A 213 -10.80 21.19 -6.84
N GLY A 214 -10.34 22.44 -7.05
CA GLY A 214 -11.11 23.64 -6.78
C GLY A 214 -10.99 24.61 -7.95
N GLY A 215 -12.10 25.17 -8.40
CA GLY A 215 -12.10 26.09 -9.53
C GLY A 215 -13.09 27.23 -9.35
N ILE A 216 -12.75 28.37 -9.92
CA ILE A 216 -13.62 29.53 -10.04
C ILE A 216 -13.70 29.88 -11.52
N PHE A 217 -14.91 29.90 -12.05
CA PHE A 217 -15.11 30.42 -13.38
C PHE A 217 -16.18 31.54 -13.36
N ARG A 218 -15.91 32.66 -13.99
CA ARG A 218 -16.80 33.83 -14.05
C ARG A 218 -16.69 34.52 -15.38
N TYR A 219 -17.82 34.85 -15.98
CA TYR A 219 -17.88 35.75 -17.11
C TYR A 219 -17.58 37.20 -16.67
N VAL A 220 -16.46 37.75 -17.09
CA VAL A 220 -16.06 39.14 -16.76
C VAL A 220 -16.65 40.15 -17.75
N LYS A 221 -16.82 39.76 -19.02
CA LYS A 221 -17.52 40.48 -20.10
C LYS A 221 -18.03 39.51 -21.14
N PHE A 222 -18.98 39.92 -21.99
CA PHE A 222 -19.67 39.13 -23.02
C PHE A 222 -18.77 38.30 -23.98
N LYS A 223 -17.48 38.31 -23.87
CA LYS A 223 -16.52 37.49 -24.63
C LYS A 223 -15.26 37.13 -23.81
N ARG A 224 -15.26 37.35 -22.50
CA ARG A 224 -14.11 37.05 -21.66
C ARG A 224 -14.54 36.17 -20.48
N LEU A 225 -14.00 34.96 -20.45
CA LEU A 225 -14.15 34.03 -19.38
C LEU A 225 -12.89 34.09 -18.49
N LEU A 226 -13.07 34.31 -17.20
CA LEU A 226 -12.04 34.08 -16.21
C LEU A 226 -12.23 32.67 -15.67
N GLU A 227 -11.25 31.83 -15.88
CA GLU A 227 -11.21 30.45 -15.34
C GLU A 227 -9.93 30.33 -14.54
N THR A 228 -10.06 29.89 -13.30
CA THR A 228 -8.93 29.58 -12.42
C THR A 228 -9.23 28.26 -11.75
N GLU A 229 -8.35 27.31 -11.95
CA GLU A 229 -8.47 25.97 -11.40
C GLU A 229 -7.22 25.65 -10.59
N VAL A 230 -7.42 25.05 -9.41
CA VAL A 230 -6.36 24.57 -8.52
C VAL A 230 -6.69 23.14 -8.15
N GLY A 231 -5.79 22.23 -8.42
CA GLY A 231 -5.94 20.81 -8.09
C GLY A 231 -4.75 20.29 -7.29
N PHE A 232 -5.02 19.32 -6.42
CA PHE A 232 -4.02 18.60 -5.67
C PHE A 232 -4.32 17.11 -5.73
N THR A 233 -3.30 16.32 -6.08
CA THR A 233 -3.40 14.87 -6.12
C THR A 233 -2.33 14.26 -5.23
N TYR A 234 -2.73 13.36 -4.34
CA TYR A 234 -1.82 12.59 -3.50
C TYR A 234 -2.00 11.10 -3.84
N ASN A 235 -0.92 10.45 -4.23
CA ASN A 235 -0.89 9.02 -4.54
C ASN A 235 0.20 8.35 -3.69
N GLU A 236 -0.17 7.31 -2.96
CA GLU A 236 0.82 6.43 -2.33
C GLU A 236 1.53 5.61 -3.43
N PRO A 237 2.87 5.61 -3.49
CA PRO A 237 3.58 4.81 -4.47
C PRO A 237 3.31 3.31 -4.31
N THR A 238 2.93 2.63 -5.38
CA THR A 238 2.64 1.18 -5.38
C THR A 238 3.83 0.36 -4.87
N GLU A 239 5.06 0.79 -5.17
CA GLU A 239 6.28 0.13 -4.69
C GLU A 239 6.38 0.12 -3.15
N ILE A 240 6.07 1.25 -2.49
CA ILE A 240 6.07 1.34 -1.02
C ILE A 240 5.01 0.44 -0.42
N ALA A 241 3.85 0.35 -1.05
CA ALA A 241 2.79 -0.53 -0.60
C ALA A 241 3.16 -2.01 -0.76
N VAL A 242 3.78 -2.39 -1.87
CA VAL A 242 4.33 -3.74 -2.08
C VAL A 242 5.39 -4.05 -1.03
N LYS A 243 6.32 -3.10 -0.77
CA LYS A 243 7.34 -3.24 0.27
C LYS A 243 6.71 -3.50 1.64
N ALA A 244 5.76 -2.66 2.06
CA ALA A 244 5.06 -2.82 3.34
C ALA A 244 4.29 -4.16 3.44
N ALA A 245 3.67 -4.62 2.35
CA ALA A 245 2.99 -5.90 2.31
C ALA A 245 3.97 -7.08 2.46
N ILE A 246 5.12 -7.05 1.79
CA ILE A 246 6.15 -8.08 1.91
C ILE A 246 6.72 -8.11 3.33
N GLU A 247 7.05 -6.97 3.90
CA GLU A 247 7.55 -6.84 5.28
C GLU A 247 6.52 -7.40 6.28
N LYS A 248 5.23 -7.10 6.10
CA LYS A 248 4.15 -7.65 6.94
C LYS A 248 4.01 -9.15 6.78
N ALA A 249 4.21 -9.70 5.58
CA ALA A 249 4.21 -11.13 5.36
C ALA A 249 5.40 -11.80 6.07
N VAL A 250 6.58 -11.18 6.08
CA VAL A 250 7.75 -11.67 6.83
C VAL A 250 7.50 -11.62 8.34
N GLU A 251 6.99 -10.49 8.88
CA GLU A 251 6.58 -10.37 10.29
C GLU A 251 5.60 -11.50 10.68
N SER A 252 4.56 -11.68 9.86
CA SER A 252 3.55 -12.72 10.08
C SER A 252 4.14 -14.13 10.06
N LEU A 253 5.03 -14.42 9.11
CA LEU A 253 5.67 -15.73 9.02
C LEU A 253 6.52 -16.03 10.27
N ILE A 254 7.26 -15.02 10.76
CA ILE A 254 8.08 -15.16 11.96
C ILE A 254 7.19 -15.46 13.17
N ILE A 255 6.17 -14.66 13.42
CA ILE A 255 5.32 -14.78 14.61
C ILE A 255 4.48 -16.06 14.56
N GLU A 256 3.87 -16.36 13.43
CA GLU A 256 3.11 -17.61 13.27
C GLU A 256 4.00 -18.84 13.43
N GLY A 257 5.24 -18.80 12.93
CA GLY A 257 6.18 -19.88 13.09
C GLY A 257 6.68 -20.05 14.54
N ILE A 258 6.70 -18.99 15.34
CA ILE A 258 6.93 -19.09 16.79
C ILE A 258 5.77 -19.84 17.45
N PHE A 259 4.52 -19.50 17.12
CA PHE A 259 3.33 -20.17 17.67
C PHE A 259 3.23 -21.63 17.27
N ASP A 260 3.63 -21.97 16.05
CA ASP A 260 3.66 -23.36 15.55
C ASP A 260 4.91 -24.14 15.98
N ASN A 261 5.78 -23.56 16.83
CA ASN A 261 7.04 -24.14 17.29
C ASN A 261 8.02 -24.52 16.16
N MET A 262 7.94 -23.85 15.01
CA MET A 262 8.88 -24.06 13.90
C MET A 262 10.27 -23.52 14.24
N TRP A 263 10.33 -22.47 15.02
CA TRP A 263 11.54 -21.82 15.55
C TRP A 263 11.30 -21.19 16.91
N THR A 264 12.39 -20.91 17.60
CA THR A 264 12.36 -20.50 19.00
C THR A 264 12.96 -19.12 19.21
N LEU A 265 12.38 -18.40 20.15
CA LEU A 265 12.94 -17.15 20.66
C LEU A 265 14.23 -17.39 21.45
N LYS A 266 15.14 -16.44 21.42
CA LYS A 266 16.34 -16.44 22.27
C LYS A 266 15.98 -16.44 23.76
N ASN A 267 14.97 -15.66 24.12
CA ASN A 267 14.38 -15.64 25.44
C ASN A 267 12.88 -15.96 25.30
N SER A 268 12.43 -17.04 25.91
CA SER A 268 11.04 -17.51 25.81
C SER A 268 10.01 -16.53 26.40
N GLN A 269 10.42 -15.64 27.31
CA GLN A 269 9.53 -14.63 27.88
C GLN A 269 9.14 -13.54 26.87
N ASP A 270 9.94 -13.37 25.82
CA ASP A 270 9.69 -12.37 24.77
C ASP A 270 8.46 -12.67 23.92
N ILE A 271 7.86 -13.85 24.10
CA ILE A 271 6.53 -14.17 23.51
C ILE A 271 5.45 -13.19 23.96
N ASN A 272 5.62 -12.57 25.12
CA ASN A 272 4.73 -11.57 25.67
C ASN A 272 5.13 -10.12 25.29
N SER A 273 6.10 -9.96 24.38
CA SER A 273 6.53 -8.63 23.93
C SER A 273 5.38 -7.86 23.28
N GLU A 274 5.43 -6.54 23.38
CA GLU A 274 4.40 -5.63 22.86
C GLU A 274 4.14 -5.87 21.36
N ILE A 275 5.19 -6.14 20.59
CA ILE A 275 5.07 -6.37 19.14
C ILE A 275 4.28 -7.65 18.82
N ILE A 276 4.49 -8.74 19.55
CA ILE A 276 3.77 -9.99 19.37
C ILE A 276 2.31 -9.82 19.83
N GLN A 277 2.08 -9.14 20.95
CA GLN A 277 0.73 -8.87 21.45
C GLN A 277 -0.07 -7.97 20.49
N SER A 278 0.59 -6.95 19.94
CA SER A 278 -0.01 -6.10 18.91
C SER A 278 -0.37 -6.90 17.65
N TYR A 279 0.47 -7.84 17.22
CA TYR A 279 0.16 -8.72 16.09
C TYR A 279 -1.10 -9.57 16.35
N ILE A 280 -1.23 -10.15 17.55
CA ILE A 280 -2.42 -10.93 17.94
C ILE A 280 -3.67 -10.06 17.90
N ALA A 281 -3.58 -8.84 18.43
CA ALA A 281 -4.69 -7.89 18.41
C ALA A 281 -5.08 -7.48 16.97
N ASP A 282 -4.10 -7.13 16.13
CA ASP A 282 -4.30 -6.83 14.71
C ASP A 282 -5.00 -8.00 13.97
N LYS A 283 -4.56 -9.25 14.25
CA LYS A 283 -5.14 -10.44 13.64
C LYS A 283 -6.59 -10.62 14.05
N ALA A 284 -6.89 -10.49 15.35
CA ALA A 284 -8.25 -10.62 15.89
C ALA A 284 -9.18 -9.48 15.39
N GLU A 285 -8.66 -8.29 15.13
CA GLU A 285 -9.42 -7.20 14.54
C GLU A 285 -9.72 -7.46 13.07
N ASN A 286 -8.73 -7.92 12.29
CA ASN A 286 -8.90 -8.25 10.89
C ASN A 286 -9.94 -9.36 10.65
N GLU A 287 -10.04 -10.34 11.57
CA GLU A 287 -11.05 -11.41 11.51
C GLU A 287 -12.49 -10.89 11.66
N LYS A 288 -12.69 -9.71 12.23
CA LYS A 288 -14.00 -9.07 12.39
C LYS A 288 -14.41 -8.22 11.19
N GLN A 289 -13.52 -8.01 10.24
CA GLN A 289 -13.75 -7.15 9.09
C GLN A 289 -14.03 -7.97 7.84
N ASP A 290 -14.92 -7.43 6.99
CA ASP A 290 -15.13 -7.96 5.65
C ASP A 290 -13.98 -7.55 4.69
N VAL A 291 -14.10 -7.98 3.42
CA VAL A 291 -13.10 -7.66 2.38
C VAL A 291 -12.94 -6.15 2.11
N PHE A 292 -13.90 -5.34 2.52
CA PHE A 292 -13.84 -3.87 2.41
C PHE A 292 -13.28 -3.21 3.67
N GLY A 293 -12.98 -4.00 4.74
CA GLY A 293 -12.54 -3.48 6.04
C GLY A 293 -13.70 -2.92 6.87
N ILE A 294 -14.92 -3.37 6.58
CA ILE A 294 -16.12 -3.01 7.33
C ILE A 294 -16.39 -4.10 8.36
N GLU A 295 -16.58 -3.72 9.63
CA GLU A 295 -16.92 -4.69 10.66
C GLU A 295 -18.23 -5.42 10.32
N TYR A 296 -18.21 -6.74 10.48
CA TYR A 296 -19.41 -7.56 10.41
C TYR A 296 -20.37 -7.16 11.54
N LYS A 297 -21.23 -6.18 11.27
CA LYS A 297 -22.33 -5.85 12.18
C LYS A 297 -23.42 -6.89 11.99
N THR A 298 -23.67 -7.69 13.00
CA THR A 298 -24.89 -8.51 13.05
C THR A 298 -26.07 -7.55 12.97
N ARG A 299 -26.82 -7.59 11.87
CA ARG A 299 -28.01 -6.74 11.73
C ARG A 299 -28.98 -7.09 12.85
N GLN A 300 -29.16 -6.15 13.79
CA GLN A 300 -30.11 -6.30 14.87
C GLN A 300 -31.57 -6.22 14.39
N PHE A 301 -31.78 -5.69 13.17
CA PHE A 301 -33.11 -5.55 12.58
C PHE A 301 -33.17 -6.25 11.24
N PRO A 302 -34.11 -7.20 11.05
CA PRO A 302 -34.25 -7.98 9.81
C PRO A 302 -34.93 -7.19 8.68
N PHE A 303 -35.36 -5.96 8.90
CA PHE A 303 -36.01 -5.14 7.88
C PHE A 303 -35.56 -3.68 7.94
N SER A 304 -35.61 -3.01 6.79
CA SER A 304 -35.41 -1.57 6.66
C SER A 304 -36.60 -0.96 5.96
N ILE A 305 -37.04 0.22 6.40
CA ILE A 305 -38.05 1.04 5.72
C ILE A 305 -37.31 2.12 4.97
N GLN A 306 -37.53 2.20 3.66
CA GLN A 306 -36.95 3.24 2.81
C GLN A 306 -38.10 4.09 2.23
N ALA A 307 -38.06 5.40 2.48
CA ALA A 307 -38.98 6.36 1.88
C ALA A 307 -38.22 7.14 0.78
N ASN A 308 -38.77 7.15 -0.41
CA ASN A 308 -38.26 7.94 -1.53
C ASN A 308 -39.26 9.03 -1.87
N ALA A 309 -38.80 10.27 -2.01
CA ALA A 309 -39.59 11.38 -2.50
C ALA A 309 -38.91 11.96 -3.75
N GLY A 310 -39.64 12.17 -4.80
CA GLY A 310 -39.15 12.78 -6.03
C GLY A 310 -40.10 13.84 -6.53
N ILE A 311 -39.57 14.89 -7.14
CA ILE A 311 -40.37 15.90 -7.87
C ILE A 311 -40.09 15.67 -9.35
N ALA A 312 -41.12 15.35 -10.11
CA ALA A 312 -41.03 15.31 -11.54
C ALA A 312 -41.71 16.57 -12.13
N SER A 313 -40.97 17.32 -12.95
CA SER A 313 -41.54 18.42 -13.75
C SER A 313 -41.49 18.05 -15.21
N TYR A 314 -42.59 18.20 -15.91
CA TYR A 314 -42.71 18.01 -17.33
C TYR A 314 -42.83 19.39 -18.00
N SER A 315 -41.92 19.67 -18.91
CA SER A 315 -41.95 20.87 -19.75
C SER A 315 -42.07 20.44 -21.23
N GLY A 316 -43.26 20.36 -21.72
CA GLY A 316 -43.54 20.05 -23.14
C GLY A 316 -44.91 20.57 -23.52
N ASP A 317 -45.06 21.01 -24.78
CA ASP A 317 -46.35 21.41 -25.36
C ASP A 317 -47.30 20.21 -25.56
N TYR A 318 -47.93 19.79 -24.48
CA TYR A 318 -49.08 18.89 -24.58
C TYR A 318 -50.31 19.54 -23.98
N ASN A 319 -51.24 19.91 -24.81
CA ASN A 319 -52.59 20.28 -24.44
C ASN A 319 -53.29 19.14 -23.73
N ASN A 320 -53.77 19.42 -22.55
CA ASN A 320 -54.83 18.77 -21.77
C ASN A 320 -55.29 17.38 -22.23
N HIS A 321 -54.75 16.35 -21.66
CA HIS A 321 -55.51 15.12 -21.41
C HIS A 321 -55.43 14.80 -19.93
N GLU A 322 -56.62 14.81 -19.28
CA GLU A 322 -56.78 14.40 -17.90
C GLU A 322 -56.23 12.98 -17.70
N LEU A 323 -55.26 12.85 -16.80
CA LEU A 323 -54.87 11.55 -16.30
C LEU A 323 -55.97 11.01 -15.38
N LYS A 324 -56.74 10.03 -15.85
CA LYS A 324 -57.53 9.19 -14.98
C LYS A 324 -56.61 8.26 -14.21
N SER A 325 -56.63 8.35 -12.89
CA SER A 325 -56.04 7.36 -11.99
C SER A 325 -56.95 6.10 -11.99
N ASP A 326 -56.38 4.97 -12.38
CA ASP A 326 -56.88 3.67 -11.98
C ASP A 326 -56.29 3.25 -10.65
#